data_a397bae633d5208b5437553670b4fa75
#
_entry.id   a397bae633d5208b5437553670b4fa75
#
_cell.length_a   1.000
_cell.length_b   1.000
_cell.length_c   1.000
_cell.angle_alpha   90.00
_cell.angle_beta   90.00
_cell.angle_gamma   90.00
#
_symmetry.space_group_name_H-M   'P 1'
#
loop_
_entity.id
_entity.type
_entity.pdbx_description
1 polymer ?
#
loop_
_entity_poly.entity_id
_entity_poly.type
_entity_poly.pdbx_seq_one_letter_code
_entity_poly.pdbx_strand_id
1 'polypeptide(L)'
;CAQTLPAQQLPTGGVVSSGQATISQSGNTLNINQTSQRAVVDWTSFNVGTQGQVNFQQPNAQSATLNRVNDINPSQILGRINANGQAFLSNPNGVLIGPTAQVDVGGLLVATHGIGDDDFMAGKSSFEGTGKAASVVNQGQLQASLGGYIALLAPQVRNEGVIVAKEGTVALAAGDKVTLQFAGQSLTAVQ
;
A
#
# COMPACT_ATOMS: atom_id res chain seq x y z
N CYS A 1 -4.33 -24.25 9.62
CA CYS A 1 -2.99 -24.34 9.02
C CYS A 1 -2.70 -23.07 8.27
N ALA A 2 -1.66 -22.32 8.66
CA ALA A 2 -1.20 -21.19 7.88
C ALA A 2 -0.68 -21.71 6.53
N GLN A 3 -1.29 -21.29 5.43
CA GLN A 3 -0.78 -21.63 4.11
C GLN A 3 0.56 -20.90 3.92
N THR A 4 1.58 -21.67 3.63
CA THR A 4 2.90 -21.13 3.32
C THR A 4 2.83 -20.44 1.95
N LEU A 5 3.13 -19.13 1.90
CA LEU A 5 3.16 -18.40 0.65
C LEU A 5 4.34 -18.87 -0.21
N PRO A 6 4.14 -19.20 -1.51
CA PRO A 6 5.25 -19.50 -2.41
C PRO A 6 6.27 -18.35 -2.44
N ALA A 7 7.56 -18.70 -2.49
CA ALA A 7 8.64 -17.70 -2.49
C ALA A 7 8.56 -16.72 -3.68
N GLN A 8 8.00 -17.16 -4.80
CA GLN A 8 7.90 -16.39 -6.04
C GLN A 8 6.50 -15.80 -6.25
N GLN A 9 5.64 -15.84 -5.23
CA GLN A 9 4.27 -15.30 -5.32
C GLN A 9 4.30 -13.81 -5.66
N LEU A 10 3.43 -13.42 -6.58
CA LEU A 10 3.19 -12.03 -6.97
C LEU A 10 1.69 -11.72 -6.92
N PRO A 11 1.30 -10.44 -6.86
CA PRO A 11 -0.10 -10.05 -7.00
C PRO A 11 -0.74 -10.61 -8.27
N THR A 12 -2.01 -10.98 -8.20
CA THR A 12 -2.75 -11.63 -9.28
C THR A 12 -3.98 -10.84 -9.71
N GLY A 13 -4.36 -11.00 -10.98
CA GLY A 13 -5.62 -10.48 -11.52
C GLY A 13 -5.73 -8.97 -11.51
N GLY A 14 -4.62 -8.25 -11.72
CA GLY A 14 -4.61 -6.79 -11.72
C GLY A 14 -5.36 -6.21 -12.92
N VAL A 15 -6.29 -5.30 -12.63
CA VAL A 15 -7.07 -4.54 -13.63
C VAL A 15 -7.02 -3.07 -13.27
N VAL A 16 -6.57 -2.24 -14.19
CA VAL A 16 -6.59 -0.78 -14.02
C VAL A 16 -8.02 -0.28 -14.17
N SER A 17 -8.62 0.18 -13.08
CA SER A 17 -10.00 0.66 -13.05
C SER A 17 -10.13 2.17 -13.29
N SER A 18 -9.09 2.92 -12.95
CA SER A 18 -9.04 4.38 -13.17
C SER A 18 -7.61 4.82 -13.42
N GLY A 19 -7.45 5.88 -14.22
CA GLY A 19 -6.13 6.34 -14.65
C GLY A 19 -5.54 5.46 -15.75
N GLN A 20 -4.23 5.57 -15.95
CA GLN A 20 -3.51 4.85 -17.00
C GLN A 20 -2.26 4.20 -16.44
N ALA A 21 -2.18 2.88 -16.56
CA ALA A 21 -1.02 2.10 -16.20
C ALA A 21 -1.00 0.80 -16.99
N THR A 22 0.18 0.22 -17.14
CA THR A 22 0.37 -1.11 -17.71
C THR A 22 1.01 -2.02 -16.69
N ILE A 23 0.58 -3.27 -16.67
CA ILE A 23 1.07 -4.29 -15.74
C ILE A 23 1.81 -5.34 -16.54
N SER A 24 3.06 -5.61 -16.20
CA SER A 24 3.87 -6.64 -16.85
C SER A 24 4.66 -7.43 -15.81
N GLN A 25 4.95 -8.68 -16.13
CA GLN A 25 5.72 -9.57 -15.27
C GLN A 25 6.94 -10.10 -16.01
N SER A 26 8.07 -10.10 -15.32
CA SER A 26 9.31 -10.70 -15.78
C SER A 26 9.94 -11.49 -14.64
N GLY A 27 9.92 -12.82 -14.74
CA GLY A 27 10.39 -13.69 -13.65
C GLY A 27 9.61 -13.44 -12.34
N ASN A 28 10.33 -13.11 -11.29
CA ASN A 28 9.78 -12.83 -9.97
C ASN A 28 9.43 -11.34 -9.75
N THR A 29 9.44 -10.55 -10.82
CA THR A 29 9.21 -9.10 -10.75
C THR A 29 7.94 -8.74 -11.49
N LEU A 30 7.06 -8.00 -10.81
CA LEU A 30 5.87 -7.40 -11.36
C LEU A 30 6.11 -5.90 -11.49
N ASN A 31 5.96 -5.37 -12.71
CA ASN A 31 6.15 -3.96 -13.02
C ASN A 31 4.82 -3.30 -13.32
N ILE A 32 4.50 -2.21 -12.63
CA ILE A 32 3.36 -1.36 -12.90
C ILE A 32 3.90 -0.03 -13.42
N ASN A 33 3.72 0.21 -14.73
CA ASN A 33 4.15 1.44 -15.40
C ASN A 33 2.97 2.38 -15.52
N GLN A 34 2.92 3.40 -14.68
CA GLN A 34 1.84 4.39 -14.63
C GLN A 34 2.23 5.61 -15.43
N THR A 35 1.33 6.08 -16.27
CA THR A 35 1.52 7.29 -17.09
C THR A 35 0.65 8.46 -16.64
N SER A 36 -0.44 8.20 -15.92
CA SER A 36 -1.26 9.23 -15.27
C SER A 36 -0.73 9.58 -13.89
N GLN A 37 -1.09 10.75 -13.38
CA GLN A 37 -0.66 11.21 -12.04
C GLN A 37 -1.22 10.31 -10.94
N ARG A 38 -2.44 9.84 -11.09
CA ARG A 38 -3.09 8.89 -10.19
C ARG A 38 -3.66 7.72 -10.98
N ALA A 39 -3.66 6.54 -10.38
CA ALA A 39 -4.26 5.35 -10.96
C ALA A 39 -4.81 4.44 -9.86
N VAL A 40 -5.87 3.71 -10.20
CA VAL A 40 -6.45 2.67 -9.34
C VAL A 40 -6.31 1.34 -10.04
N VAL A 41 -5.75 0.38 -9.33
CA VAL A 41 -5.62 -1.01 -9.78
C VAL A 41 -6.36 -1.92 -8.82
N ASP A 42 -7.31 -2.69 -9.33
CA ASP A 42 -8.02 -3.72 -8.59
C ASP A 42 -7.30 -5.06 -8.77
N TRP A 43 -7.06 -5.74 -7.66
CA TRP A 43 -6.35 -7.02 -7.63
C TRP A 43 -7.25 -8.12 -7.09
N THR A 44 -7.13 -9.31 -7.64
CA THR A 44 -7.74 -10.53 -7.07
C THR A 44 -7.05 -10.94 -5.78
N SER A 45 -5.73 -10.84 -5.75
CA SER A 45 -4.91 -10.99 -4.56
C SER A 45 -3.69 -10.09 -4.65
N PHE A 46 -3.17 -9.67 -3.51
CA PHE A 46 -1.91 -8.90 -3.47
C PHE A 46 -1.02 -9.50 -2.40
N ASN A 47 -0.25 -10.50 -2.82
CA ASN A 47 0.73 -11.17 -1.98
C ASN A 47 2.09 -11.11 -2.67
N VAL A 48 3.15 -10.90 -1.90
CA VAL A 48 4.52 -10.86 -2.41
C VAL A 48 5.35 -11.85 -1.63
N GLY A 49 5.82 -12.90 -2.30
CA GLY A 49 6.67 -13.93 -1.70
C GLY A 49 8.06 -13.40 -1.37
N THR A 50 8.84 -14.18 -0.64
CA THR A 50 10.18 -13.77 -0.15
C THR A 50 11.15 -13.40 -1.27
N GLN A 51 10.97 -13.96 -2.48
CA GLN A 51 11.76 -13.66 -3.67
C GLN A 51 11.01 -12.78 -4.68
N GLY A 52 9.77 -12.41 -4.37
CA GLY A 52 8.97 -11.55 -5.23
C GLY A 52 9.36 -10.08 -5.10
N GLN A 53 9.14 -9.35 -6.18
CA GLN A 53 9.37 -7.91 -6.22
C GLN A 53 8.26 -7.23 -7.03
N VAL A 54 7.74 -6.15 -6.51
CA VAL A 54 6.77 -5.29 -7.19
C VAL A 54 7.36 -3.90 -7.34
N ASN A 55 7.39 -3.40 -8.57
CA ASN A 55 7.92 -2.07 -8.87
C ASN A 55 6.80 -1.19 -9.44
N PHE A 56 6.62 -0.02 -8.85
CA PHE A 56 5.76 1.03 -9.38
C PHE A 56 6.63 2.10 -10.01
N GLN A 57 6.53 2.24 -11.33
CA GLN A 57 7.14 3.35 -12.07
C GLN A 57 6.08 4.38 -12.36
N GLN A 58 6.20 5.52 -11.75
CA GLN A 58 5.22 6.60 -11.74
C GLN A 58 5.83 7.87 -12.36
N PRO A 59 4.99 8.81 -12.87
CA PRO A 59 5.50 10.03 -13.50
C PRO A 59 6.42 10.86 -12.61
N ASN A 60 6.10 10.98 -11.31
CA ASN A 60 6.90 11.77 -10.37
C ASN A 60 6.63 11.35 -8.90
N ALA A 61 7.30 12.01 -7.97
CA ALA A 61 7.20 11.69 -6.53
C ALA A 61 5.80 11.99 -5.94
N GLN A 62 5.00 12.85 -6.57
CA GLN A 62 3.63 13.15 -6.13
C GLN A 62 2.59 12.23 -6.76
N SER A 63 2.98 11.41 -7.72
CA SER A 63 2.08 10.41 -8.31
C SER A 63 1.68 9.37 -7.28
N ALA A 64 0.47 8.85 -7.41
CA ALA A 64 -0.06 7.86 -6.48
C ALA A 64 -0.77 6.72 -7.20
N THR A 65 -0.59 5.51 -6.68
CA THR A 65 -1.29 4.31 -7.15
C THR A 65 -2.07 3.71 -6.00
N LEU A 66 -3.38 3.58 -6.15
CA LEU A 66 -4.23 2.85 -5.21
C LEU A 66 -4.32 1.38 -5.66
N ASN A 67 -3.81 0.50 -4.85
CA ASN A 67 -3.93 -0.94 -5.03
C ASN A 67 -5.03 -1.46 -4.10
N ARG A 68 -6.18 -1.77 -4.69
CA ARG A 68 -7.34 -2.25 -3.96
C ARG A 68 -7.48 -3.75 -4.15
N VAL A 69 -7.56 -4.49 -3.06
CA VAL A 69 -7.55 -5.95 -3.07
C VAL A 69 -8.96 -6.49 -2.83
N ASN A 70 -9.43 -7.31 -3.75
CA ASN A 70 -10.73 -7.98 -3.70
C ASN A 70 -10.54 -9.47 -3.37
N ASP A 71 -9.91 -9.75 -2.24
CA ASP A 71 -9.65 -11.10 -1.73
C ASP A 71 -10.51 -11.35 -0.48
N ILE A 72 -10.67 -12.60 -0.12
CA ILE A 72 -11.24 -13.02 1.18
C ILE A 72 -10.15 -13.18 2.23
N ASN A 73 -8.89 -13.17 1.83
CA ASN A 73 -7.72 -13.34 2.69
C ASN A 73 -6.96 -12.03 2.89
N PRO A 74 -6.27 -11.86 4.02
CA PRO A 74 -5.31 -10.77 4.19
C PRO A 74 -4.18 -10.84 3.15
N SER A 75 -3.61 -9.70 2.83
CA SER A 75 -2.39 -9.63 2.02
C SER A 75 -1.17 -9.97 2.87
N GLN A 76 -0.25 -10.74 2.30
CA GLN A 76 1.04 -11.07 2.91
C GLN A 76 2.15 -10.49 2.06
N ILE A 77 2.91 -9.57 2.62
CA ILE A 77 4.06 -8.95 1.96
C ILE A 77 5.33 -9.48 2.62
N LEU A 78 6.03 -10.35 1.92
CA LEU A 78 7.26 -10.99 2.40
C LEU A 78 8.49 -10.63 1.57
N GLY A 79 8.29 -10.00 0.42
CA GLY A 79 9.31 -9.60 -0.53
C GLY A 79 9.49 -8.09 -0.64
N ARG A 80 9.83 -7.62 -1.82
CA ARG A 80 10.14 -6.21 -2.05
C ARG A 80 9.02 -5.46 -2.76
N ILE A 81 8.79 -4.23 -2.31
CA ILE A 81 7.95 -3.26 -3.02
C ILE A 81 8.76 -1.98 -3.18
N ASN A 82 8.88 -1.48 -4.40
CA ASN A 82 9.56 -0.24 -4.73
C ASN A 82 8.62 0.69 -5.49
N ALA A 83 8.67 1.97 -5.18
CA ALA A 83 7.94 3.01 -5.92
C ALA A 83 8.73 4.32 -5.88
N ASN A 84 8.76 5.03 -7.00
CA ASN A 84 9.34 6.37 -7.02
C ASN A 84 8.37 7.46 -6.54
N GLY A 85 7.07 7.16 -6.52
CA GLY A 85 6.01 7.99 -5.96
C GLY A 85 5.34 7.32 -4.76
N GLN A 86 4.03 7.46 -4.67
CA GLN A 86 3.24 6.99 -3.55
C GLN A 86 2.53 5.69 -3.88
N ALA A 87 2.62 4.71 -3.00
CA ALA A 87 1.91 3.43 -3.10
C ALA A 87 0.88 3.31 -1.98
N PHE A 88 -0.37 3.09 -2.34
CA PHE A 88 -1.49 2.85 -1.43
C PHE A 88 -1.94 1.40 -1.60
N LEU A 89 -2.03 0.67 -0.50
CA LEU A 89 -2.52 -0.72 -0.47
C LEU A 89 -3.70 -0.81 0.48
N SER A 90 -4.86 -1.20 -0.05
CA SER A 90 -6.09 -1.37 0.72
C SER A 90 -6.58 -2.81 0.60
N ASN A 91 -6.63 -3.50 1.73
CA ASN A 91 -7.25 -4.82 1.84
C ASN A 91 -8.13 -4.88 3.09
N PRO A 92 -9.47 -4.98 2.93
CA PRO A 92 -10.38 -4.99 4.09
C PRO A 92 -10.19 -6.19 5.02
N ASN A 93 -9.49 -7.23 4.59
CA ASN A 93 -9.23 -8.42 5.42
C ASN A 93 -7.94 -8.33 6.23
N GLY A 94 -7.15 -7.28 6.02
CA GLY A 94 -5.89 -7.05 6.72
C GLY A 94 -4.67 -7.11 5.82
N VAL A 95 -3.55 -6.68 6.36
CA VAL A 95 -2.24 -6.72 5.70
C VAL A 95 -1.19 -7.13 6.73
N LEU A 96 -0.43 -8.16 6.42
CA LEU A 96 0.75 -8.58 7.17
C LEU A 96 2.00 -8.29 6.32
N ILE A 97 2.84 -7.39 6.83
CA ILE A 97 4.16 -7.13 6.25
C ILE A 97 5.15 -7.92 7.09
N GLY A 98 5.65 -9.02 6.54
CA GLY A 98 6.44 -10.00 7.27
C GLY A 98 7.90 -9.55 7.46
N PRO A 99 8.68 -10.32 8.27
CA PRO A 99 10.01 -9.89 8.68
C PRO A 99 11.05 -9.82 7.55
N THR A 100 10.79 -10.47 6.42
CA THR A 100 11.67 -10.42 5.23
C THR A 100 11.30 -9.30 4.26
N ALA A 101 10.20 -8.59 4.49
CA ALA A 101 9.73 -7.55 3.59
C ALA A 101 10.63 -6.31 3.62
N GLN A 102 10.85 -5.73 2.45
CA GLN A 102 11.54 -4.47 2.26
C GLN A 102 10.70 -3.58 1.35
N VAL A 103 10.19 -2.49 1.88
CA VAL A 103 9.36 -1.53 1.16
C VAL A 103 10.11 -0.21 1.10
N ASP A 104 10.40 0.25 -0.12
CA ASP A 104 11.12 1.50 -0.38
C ASP A 104 10.32 2.33 -1.38
N VAL A 105 9.72 3.39 -0.90
CA VAL A 105 8.73 4.17 -1.65
C VAL A 105 8.87 5.67 -1.37
N GLY A 106 8.25 6.51 -2.21
CA GLY A 106 8.15 7.94 -1.93
C GLY A 106 7.19 8.24 -0.79
N GLY A 107 6.06 7.56 -0.77
CA GLY A 107 5.08 7.57 0.32
C GLY A 107 4.35 6.24 0.35
N LEU A 108 3.93 5.81 1.54
CA LEU A 108 3.22 4.55 1.73
C LEU A 108 1.96 4.77 2.56
N LEU A 109 0.86 4.21 2.08
CA LEU A 109 -0.33 4.04 2.89
C LEU A 109 -0.76 2.58 2.80
N VAL A 110 -0.91 1.93 3.95
CA VAL A 110 -1.44 0.57 4.06
C VAL A 110 -2.66 0.61 4.96
N ALA A 111 -3.80 0.16 4.45
CA ALA A 111 -5.06 0.29 5.15
C ALA A 111 -5.95 -0.93 4.97
N THR A 112 -6.80 -1.18 5.98
CA THR A 112 -7.99 -2.02 5.83
C THR A 112 -9.21 -1.18 5.44
N HIS A 113 -9.12 0.13 5.57
CA HIS A 113 -10.11 1.10 5.14
C HIS A 113 -10.08 1.26 3.62
N GLY A 114 -11.21 1.68 3.06
CA GLY A 114 -11.37 1.90 1.63
C GLY A 114 -11.64 3.36 1.27
N ILE A 115 -11.41 3.67 0.01
CA ILE A 115 -11.76 4.93 -0.61
C ILE A 115 -12.29 4.66 -2.02
N GLY A 116 -13.30 5.40 -2.45
CA GLY A 116 -13.84 5.27 -3.80
C GLY A 116 -12.89 5.81 -4.87
N ASP A 117 -13.03 5.30 -6.10
CA ASP A 117 -12.18 5.68 -7.23
C ASP A 117 -12.23 7.19 -7.49
N ASP A 118 -13.43 7.76 -7.55
CA ASP A 118 -13.62 9.19 -7.86
C ASP A 118 -12.95 10.08 -6.80
N ASP A 119 -13.09 9.72 -5.54
CA ASP A 119 -12.48 10.47 -4.43
C ASP A 119 -10.96 10.36 -4.48
N PHE A 120 -10.44 9.15 -4.70
CA PHE A 120 -9.00 8.97 -4.83
C PHE A 120 -8.44 9.74 -6.04
N MET A 121 -9.09 9.63 -7.20
CA MET A 121 -8.65 10.32 -8.41
C MET A 121 -8.73 11.85 -8.28
N ALA A 122 -9.66 12.36 -7.46
CA ALA A 122 -9.77 13.79 -7.14
C ALA A 122 -8.74 14.28 -6.11
N GLY A 123 -7.90 13.39 -5.59
CA GLY A 123 -6.90 13.74 -4.58
C GLY A 123 -7.41 13.77 -3.15
N LYS A 124 -8.62 13.28 -2.91
CA LYS A 124 -9.18 13.16 -1.55
C LYS A 124 -8.49 12.01 -0.82
N SER A 125 -8.43 12.12 0.50
CA SER A 125 -7.72 11.18 1.37
C SER A 125 -8.55 10.79 2.59
N SER A 126 -9.87 10.67 2.43
CA SER A 126 -10.78 10.21 3.46
C SER A 126 -11.07 8.72 3.27
N PHE A 127 -10.65 7.92 4.24
CA PHE A 127 -10.77 6.46 4.22
C PHE A 127 -11.80 6.03 5.23
N GLU A 128 -12.69 5.12 4.84
CA GLU A 128 -13.75 4.60 5.69
C GLU A 128 -13.54 3.11 5.96
N GLY A 129 -13.74 2.72 7.21
CA GLY A 129 -13.70 1.33 7.64
C GLY A 129 -14.84 0.52 7.04
N THR A 130 -14.62 -0.77 6.91
CA THR A 130 -15.61 -1.72 6.34
C THR A 130 -16.47 -2.39 7.41
N GLY A 131 -16.26 -2.06 8.68
CA GLY A 131 -16.90 -2.74 9.81
C GLY A 131 -16.27 -4.10 10.17
N LYS A 132 -15.25 -4.54 9.43
CA LYS A 132 -14.52 -5.77 9.73
C LYS A 132 -13.44 -5.51 10.78
N ALA A 133 -13.32 -6.43 11.74
CA ALA A 133 -12.19 -6.44 12.67
C ALA A 133 -10.95 -6.99 11.95
N ALA A 134 -10.15 -6.11 11.37
CA ALA A 134 -8.94 -6.45 10.64
C ALA A 134 -7.76 -5.63 11.15
N SER A 135 -6.55 -6.09 10.86
CA SER A 135 -5.33 -5.47 11.34
C SER A 135 -4.32 -5.22 10.23
N VAL A 136 -3.49 -4.20 10.45
CA VAL A 136 -2.25 -3.98 9.72
C VAL A 136 -1.10 -4.22 10.68
N VAL A 137 -0.24 -5.17 10.35
CA VAL A 137 0.92 -5.55 11.16
C VAL A 137 2.18 -5.40 10.31
N ASN A 138 3.14 -4.63 10.80
CA ASN A 138 4.46 -4.52 10.18
C ASN A 138 5.50 -5.23 11.03
N GLN A 139 6.18 -6.20 10.45
CA GLN A 139 7.32 -6.89 11.02
C GLN A 139 8.59 -6.70 10.17
N GLY A 140 8.45 -6.02 9.03
CA GLY A 140 9.52 -5.80 8.07
C GLY A 140 10.13 -4.41 8.14
N GLN A 141 10.70 -3.98 7.03
CA GLN A 141 11.33 -2.67 6.88
C GLN A 141 10.53 -1.82 5.91
N LEU A 142 10.01 -0.69 6.42
CA LEU A 142 9.30 0.31 5.63
C LEU A 142 10.15 1.57 5.59
N GLN A 143 10.45 2.04 4.38
CA GLN A 143 11.25 3.25 4.18
C GLN A 143 10.56 4.17 3.20
N ALA A 144 10.36 5.43 3.60
CA ALA A 144 9.92 6.50 2.72
C ALA A 144 11.11 7.37 2.32
N SER A 145 11.02 7.95 1.12
CA SER A 145 11.97 8.96 0.65
C SER A 145 11.99 10.18 1.57
N LEU A 146 13.05 10.97 1.49
CA LEU A 146 13.21 12.21 2.27
C LEU A 146 11.97 13.10 2.16
N GLY A 147 11.39 13.48 3.30
CA GLY A 147 10.17 14.28 3.34
C GLY A 147 8.88 13.52 3.01
N GLY A 148 8.94 12.22 2.76
CA GLY A 148 7.78 11.40 2.48
C GLY A 148 6.99 11.00 3.73
N TYR A 149 6.13 10.00 3.61
CA TYR A 149 5.31 9.55 4.73
C TYR A 149 5.09 8.04 4.69
N ILE A 150 4.77 7.49 5.86
CA ILE A 150 4.29 6.12 6.02
C ILE A 150 3.06 6.17 6.92
N ALA A 151 1.92 5.72 6.42
CA ALA A 151 0.65 5.69 7.14
C ALA A 151 0.10 4.26 7.18
N LEU A 152 -0.24 3.78 8.37
CA LEU A 152 -0.88 2.49 8.60
C LEU A 152 -2.24 2.74 9.26
N LEU A 153 -3.34 2.29 8.61
CA LEU A 153 -4.72 2.57 9.02
C LEU A 153 -5.50 1.27 9.15
N ALA A 154 -5.97 0.93 10.33
CA ALA A 154 -6.82 -0.25 10.55
C ALA A 154 -7.50 -0.16 11.93
N PRO A 155 -8.55 -0.97 12.21
CA PRO A 155 -9.05 -1.09 13.58
C PRO A 155 -7.97 -1.52 14.58
N GLN A 156 -6.96 -2.29 14.11
CA GLN A 156 -5.80 -2.64 14.90
C GLN A 156 -4.54 -2.44 14.07
N VAL A 157 -3.59 -1.67 14.59
CA VAL A 157 -2.31 -1.41 13.96
C VAL A 157 -1.19 -1.81 14.91
N ARG A 158 -0.24 -2.60 14.43
CA ARG A 158 0.94 -3.02 15.21
C ARG A 158 2.20 -2.81 14.37
N ASN A 159 3.20 -2.19 14.97
CA ASN A 159 4.53 -2.12 14.38
C ASN A 159 5.52 -2.90 15.25
N GLU A 160 5.98 -4.00 14.73
CA GLU A 160 7.00 -4.88 15.34
C GLU A 160 8.30 -4.85 14.53
N GLY A 161 8.33 -4.09 13.44
CA GLY A 161 9.47 -3.94 12.54
C GLY A 161 10.09 -2.55 12.60
N VAL A 162 10.62 -2.11 11.48
CA VAL A 162 11.32 -0.82 11.35
C VAL A 162 10.58 0.07 10.36
N ILE A 163 10.29 1.30 10.78
CA ILE A 163 9.70 2.34 9.93
C ILE A 163 10.64 3.53 9.92
N VAL A 164 11.05 3.96 8.73
CA VAL A 164 11.95 5.10 8.55
C VAL A 164 11.35 6.10 7.56
N ALA A 165 11.09 7.31 8.02
CA ALA A 165 10.65 8.43 7.20
C ALA A 165 11.46 9.67 7.59
N LYS A 166 12.68 9.80 7.01
CA LYS A 166 13.58 10.92 7.31
C LYS A 166 12.96 12.24 6.87
N GLU A 167 12.94 13.22 7.78
CA GLU A 167 12.32 14.53 7.57
C GLU A 167 10.86 14.41 7.07
N GLY A 168 10.22 13.30 7.37
CA GLY A 168 8.87 12.98 6.96
C GLY A 168 7.97 12.65 8.14
N THR A 169 6.86 11.97 7.85
CA THR A 169 5.81 11.69 8.84
C THR A 169 5.52 10.20 8.88
N VAL A 170 5.32 9.67 10.09
CA VAL A 170 4.78 8.34 10.34
C VAL A 170 3.47 8.49 11.08
N ALA A 171 2.40 7.91 10.53
CA ALA A 171 1.09 7.91 11.14
C ALA A 171 0.58 6.48 11.32
N LEU A 172 0.25 6.12 12.55
CA LEU A 172 -0.41 4.85 12.89
C LEU A 172 -1.78 5.23 13.46
N ALA A 173 -2.84 4.94 12.72
CA ALA A 173 -4.18 5.37 13.10
C ALA A 173 -5.14 4.19 13.19
N ALA A 174 -5.88 4.14 14.30
CA ALA A 174 -6.97 3.20 14.52
C ALA A 174 -8.28 3.99 14.67
N GLY A 175 -9.33 3.55 13.97
CA GLY A 175 -10.63 4.19 13.98
C GLY A 175 -11.47 3.77 12.79
N ASP A 176 -12.76 4.13 12.82
CA ASP A 176 -13.70 3.74 11.76
C ASP A 176 -13.60 4.63 10.51
N LYS A 177 -13.21 5.86 10.70
CA LYS A 177 -13.02 6.82 9.61
C LYS A 177 -11.76 7.62 9.87
N VAL A 178 -10.88 7.68 8.88
CA VAL A 178 -9.62 8.42 8.97
C VAL A 178 -9.48 9.31 7.75
N THR A 179 -9.27 10.59 7.97
CA THR A 179 -8.94 11.54 6.91
C THR A 179 -7.48 11.95 7.07
N LEU A 180 -6.72 11.76 6.00
CA LEU A 180 -5.33 12.19 5.94
C LEU A 180 -5.29 13.59 5.36
N GLN A 181 -4.64 14.51 6.07
CA GLN A 181 -4.42 15.87 5.58
C GLN A 181 -2.94 16.07 5.27
N PHE A 182 -2.69 16.49 4.04
CA PHE A 182 -1.36 16.83 3.58
C PHE A 182 -1.21 18.34 3.60
N ALA A 183 -0.36 18.86 4.49
CA ALA A 183 -0.03 20.28 4.53
C ALA A 183 1.43 20.44 4.13
N GLY A 184 1.68 20.68 2.84
CA GLY A 184 3.02 20.63 2.28
C GLY A 184 3.56 19.20 2.30
N GLN A 185 4.60 18.95 3.08
CA GLN A 185 5.17 17.61 3.26
C GLN A 185 4.72 16.95 4.56
N SER A 186 3.80 17.55 5.29
CA SER A 186 3.30 17.00 6.55
C SER A 186 1.99 16.25 6.35
N LEU A 187 1.85 15.14 7.04
CA LEU A 187 0.66 14.32 7.04
C LEU A 187 0.04 14.33 8.45
N THR A 188 -1.26 14.64 8.54
CA THR A 188 -2.01 14.56 9.79
C THR A 188 -3.18 13.61 9.60
N ALA A 189 -3.37 12.69 10.52
CA ALA A 189 -4.56 11.84 10.58
C ALA A 189 -5.61 12.49 11.49
N VAL A 190 -6.83 12.62 10.98
CA VAL A 190 -7.98 13.12 11.72
C VAL A 190 -9.00 12.00 11.79
N GLN A 191 -9.42 11.66 13.01
CA GLN A 191 -10.45 10.65 13.27
C GLN A 191 -11.84 11.28 13.33
#